data_a68d2847945b58e5c2a52f2d3f61b182
#
_entry.id   a68d2847945b58e5c2a52f2d3f61b182
#
_cell.length_a   1.000
_cell.length_b   1.000
_cell.length_c   1.000
_cell.angle_alpha   90.00
_cell.angle_beta   90.00
_cell.angle_gamma   90.00
#
_symmetry.space_group_name_H-M   'P 1'
#
loop_
_entity.id
_entity.type
_entity.pdbx_description
1 polymer ?
#
loop_
_entity_poly.entity_id
_entity_poly.type
_entity_poly.pdbx_seq_one_letter_code
_entity_poly.pdbx_strand_id
1 'polypeptide(L)'
;MKVAISFIGTNKYLDYLPQYYENIEKYFLPNSEKTILAFTDGELEDTPDNLKVYHQEHLSWPYITLKRFEIINKAREEIKKNDWFVFIDADALPVATITEEEFLDRCCGADTNQVPLFGVHHPCHYLKMPPHLQGTGAYETNEKSEAYFDVSTLPPVYWQGCFWGGKVPSALAMIDELQARVDRDLEKDIVALWHDETQINKYFYEREFDVHTFGPEYAYPEVFDQYC
;
A
#
# COMPACT_ATOMS: atom_id res chain seq x y z
N MET A 1 1.26 -17.52 10.90
CA MET A 1 1.85 -16.63 9.89
C MET A 1 2.41 -15.39 10.59
N LYS A 2 3.56 -14.87 10.16
CA LYS A 2 4.14 -13.63 10.68
C LYS A 2 3.96 -12.51 9.66
N VAL A 3 3.43 -11.38 10.09
CA VAL A 3 3.08 -10.28 9.19
C VAL A 3 3.61 -8.95 9.71
N ALA A 4 4.45 -8.29 8.91
CA ALA A 4 4.84 -6.91 9.14
C ALA A 4 3.82 -5.97 8.47
N ILE A 5 3.27 -5.02 9.23
CA ILE A 5 2.25 -4.08 8.75
C ILE A 5 2.76 -2.67 8.97
N SER A 6 2.77 -1.82 7.95
CA SER A 6 3.28 -0.46 8.07
C SER A 6 2.17 0.56 8.25
N PHE A 7 2.40 1.48 9.18
CA PHE A 7 1.66 2.71 9.41
C PHE A 7 2.58 3.91 9.18
N ILE A 8 2.23 4.82 8.29
CA ILE A 8 2.95 6.08 8.10
C ILE A 8 2.01 7.22 8.49
N GLY A 9 2.23 7.77 9.68
CA GLY A 9 1.40 8.84 10.22
C GLY A 9 2.24 9.90 10.92
N THR A 10 2.35 11.07 10.29
CA THR A 10 3.03 12.25 10.84
C THR A 10 2.04 13.38 11.07
N ASN A 11 2.36 14.32 11.97
CA ASN A 11 1.49 15.42 12.33
C ASN A 11 0.10 14.88 12.76
N LYS A 12 -0.99 15.43 12.25
CA LYS A 12 -2.38 15.01 12.57
C LYS A 12 -2.69 13.55 12.25
N TYR A 13 -1.97 12.92 11.32
CA TYR A 13 -2.19 11.51 10.98
C TYR A 13 -1.69 10.55 12.07
N LEU A 14 -0.88 11.02 13.01
CA LEU A 14 -0.51 10.24 14.18
C LEU A 14 -1.74 9.92 15.06
N ASP A 15 -2.73 10.79 15.07
CA ASP A 15 -3.95 10.60 15.85
C ASP A 15 -4.76 9.34 15.46
N TYR A 16 -4.53 8.81 14.26
CA TYR A 16 -5.14 7.55 13.81
C TYR A 16 -4.50 6.30 14.42
N LEU A 17 -3.26 6.38 14.93
CA LEU A 17 -2.50 5.19 15.33
C LEU A 17 -3.20 4.33 16.39
N PRO A 18 -3.84 4.86 17.45
CA PRO A 18 -4.51 4.04 18.44
C PRO A 18 -5.64 3.20 17.82
N GLN A 19 -6.52 3.83 17.05
CA GLN A 19 -7.63 3.14 16.39
C GLN A 19 -7.14 2.18 15.29
N TYR A 20 -6.11 2.59 14.54
CA TYR A 20 -5.46 1.73 13.54
C TYR A 20 -4.94 0.45 14.20
N TYR A 21 -4.19 0.57 15.30
CA TYR A 21 -3.66 -0.57 16.03
C TYR A 21 -4.77 -1.52 16.49
N GLU A 22 -5.79 -0.99 17.16
CA GLU A 22 -6.93 -1.77 17.65
C GLU A 22 -7.66 -2.51 16.52
N ASN A 23 -7.92 -1.83 15.39
CA ASN A 23 -8.63 -2.43 14.27
C ASN A 23 -7.78 -3.50 13.55
N ILE A 24 -6.48 -3.24 13.38
CA ILE A 24 -5.55 -4.24 12.82
C ILE A 24 -5.50 -5.50 13.70
N GLU A 25 -5.36 -5.34 15.02
CA GLU A 25 -5.33 -6.49 15.93
C GLU A 25 -6.63 -7.29 15.92
N LYS A 26 -7.76 -6.60 15.85
CA LYS A 26 -9.08 -7.21 15.93
C LYS A 26 -9.55 -7.84 14.64
N TYR A 27 -9.32 -7.20 13.51
CA TYR A 27 -9.98 -7.53 12.26
C TYR A 27 -9.07 -8.08 11.17
N PHE A 28 -7.78 -7.70 11.17
CA PHE A 28 -6.88 -8.13 10.12
C PHE A 28 -6.02 -9.29 10.57
N LEU A 29 -6.26 -10.48 10.00
CA LEU A 29 -5.51 -11.71 10.29
C LEU A 29 -5.40 -11.98 11.81
N PRO A 30 -6.53 -12.16 12.53
CA PRO A 30 -6.57 -12.11 14.00
C PRO A 30 -5.74 -13.19 14.71
N ASN A 31 -5.44 -14.30 14.03
CA ASN A 31 -4.63 -15.38 14.60
C ASN A 31 -3.16 -15.36 14.15
N SER A 32 -2.73 -14.32 13.46
CA SER A 32 -1.34 -14.17 13.00
C SER A 32 -0.50 -13.36 13.99
N GLU A 33 0.78 -13.67 14.05
CA GLU A 33 1.76 -12.85 14.76
C GLU A 33 2.02 -11.59 13.92
N LYS A 34 1.69 -10.42 14.48
CA LYS A 34 1.82 -9.13 13.79
C LYS A 34 2.96 -8.30 14.36
N THR A 35 3.69 -7.62 13.50
CA THR A 35 4.62 -6.55 13.85
C THR A 35 4.15 -5.28 13.16
N ILE A 36 3.68 -4.31 13.93
CA ILE A 36 3.24 -3.02 13.39
C ILE A 36 4.43 -2.06 13.40
N LEU A 37 4.73 -1.52 12.23
CA LEU A 37 5.85 -0.61 11.98
C LEU A 37 5.30 0.80 11.84
N ALA A 38 5.41 1.61 12.90
CA ALA A 38 4.89 2.96 12.94
C ALA A 38 5.99 3.97 12.60
N PHE A 39 5.82 4.70 11.51
CA PHE A 39 6.70 5.78 11.07
C PHE A 39 6.04 7.12 11.42
N THR A 40 6.59 7.85 12.38
CA THR A 40 5.97 9.06 12.93
C THR A 40 7.00 10.08 13.40
N ASP A 41 6.59 11.35 13.44
CA ASP A 41 7.34 12.48 14.00
C ASP A 41 7.07 12.68 15.50
N GLY A 42 6.09 11.95 16.07
CA GLY A 42 5.75 12.02 17.49
C GLY A 42 6.52 11.02 18.34
N GLU A 43 6.64 11.35 19.64
CA GLU A 43 7.10 10.41 20.66
C GLU A 43 5.90 9.59 21.14
N LEU A 44 6.08 8.27 21.26
CA LEU A 44 5.08 7.33 21.76
C LEU A 44 5.59 6.70 23.04
N GLU A 45 4.82 6.81 24.11
CA GLU A 45 5.10 6.15 25.39
C GLU A 45 4.23 4.89 25.53
N ASP A 46 4.70 3.94 26.34
CA ASP A 46 3.95 2.71 26.69
C ASP A 46 3.39 1.93 25.48
N THR A 47 4.18 1.79 24.43
CA THR A 47 3.76 1.07 23.22
C THR A 47 3.76 -0.45 23.44
N PRO A 48 2.81 -1.18 22.80
CA PRO A 48 2.82 -2.64 22.79
C PRO A 48 4.13 -3.23 22.22
N ASP A 49 4.52 -4.41 22.70
CA ASP A 49 5.78 -5.05 22.29
C ASP A 49 5.89 -5.30 20.78
N ASN A 50 4.77 -5.50 20.11
CA ASN A 50 4.70 -5.75 18.67
C ASN A 50 4.55 -4.46 17.82
N LEU A 51 4.51 -3.28 18.44
CA LEU A 51 4.55 -1.99 17.76
C LEU A 51 5.99 -1.44 17.81
N LYS A 52 6.61 -1.30 16.63
CA LYS A 52 7.98 -0.78 16.48
C LYS A 52 7.92 0.62 15.90
N VAL A 53 8.46 1.59 16.62
CA VAL A 53 8.43 3.00 16.25
C VAL A 53 9.70 3.39 15.53
N TYR A 54 9.56 4.06 14.40
CA TYR A 54 10.64 4.62 13.58
C TYR A 54 10.42 6.12 13.42
N HIS A 55 11.42 6.91 13.74
CA HIS A 55 11.31 8.35 13.54
C HIS A 55 11.21 8.71 12.05
N GLN A 56 10.17 9.48 11.72
CA GLN A 56 9.93 10.02 10.39
C GLN A 56 9.52 11.49 10.52
N GLU A 57 10.38 12.39 10.07
CA GLU A 57 10.04 13.81 9.99
C GLU A 57 8.82 14.02 9.07
N HIS A 58 7.98 14.99 9.43
CA HIS A 58 6.84 15.34 8.58
C HIS A 58 7.34 15.87 7.23
N LEU A 59 6.89 15.22 6.16
CA LEU A 59 7.05 15.70 4.79
C LEU A 59 5.73 16.29 4.30
N SER A 60 5.80 17.47 3.68
CA SER A 60 4.61 18.06 3.05
C SER A 60 4.11 17.17 1.91
N TRP A 61 2.79 17.20 1.67
CA TRP A 61 2.21 16.59 0.48
C TRP A 61 2.80 17.23 -0.79
N PRO A 62 3.15 16.47 -1.82
CA PRO A 62 2.94 15.03 -1.99
C PRO A 62 4.11 14.14 -1.51
N TYR A 63 5.15 14.68 -0.92
CA TYR A 63 6.37 13.95 -0.65
C TYR A 63 6.22 12.87 0.43
N ILE A 64 5.27 13.00 1.36
CA ILE A 64 5.02 11.97 2.38
C ILE A 64 4.50 10.66 1.74
N THR A 65 3.72 10.76 0.68
CA THR A 65 3.23 9.61 -0.10
C THR A 65 4.26 9.15 -1.12
N LEU A 66 4.83 10.07 -1.89
CA LEU A 66 5.83 9.77 -2.92
C LEU A 66 7.05 9.02 -2.36
N LYS A 67 7.50 9.37 -1.16
CA LYS A 67 8.68 8.78 -0.51
C LYS A 67 8.37 7.62 0.43
N ARG A 68 7.16 7.05 0.38
CA ARG A 68 6.77 5.95 1.30
C ARG A 68 7.69 4.74 1.20
N PHE A 69 8.25 4.44 0.04
CA PHE A 69 9.19 3.32 -0.14
C PHE A 69 10.50 3.53 0.61
N GLU A 70 11.07 4.75 0.55
CA GLU A 70 12.22 5.17 1.35
C GLU A 70 11.92 5.10 2.86
N ILE A 71 10.73 5.55 3.26
CA ILE A 71 10.28 5.53 4.65
C ILE A 71 10.19 4.08 5.16
N ILE A 72 9.53 3.20 4.42
CA ILE A 72 9.36 1.78 4.77
C ILE A 72 10.72 1.07 4.87
N ASN A 73 11.67 1.41 4.01
CA ASN A 73 13.02 0.82 4.01
C ASN A 73 13.79 1.07 5.33
N LYS A 74 13.43 2.06 6.14
CA LYS A 74 14.02 2.26 7.49
C LYS A 74 13.79 1.05 8.40
N ALA A 75 12.68 0.31 8.20
CA ALA A 75 12.34 -0.87 8.99
C ALA A 75 12.72 -2.20 8.31
N ARG A 76 13.55 -2.18 7.27
CA ARG A 76 13.88 -3.34 6.43
C ARG A 76 14.27 -4.60 7.21
N GLU A 77 15.11 -4.44 8.22
CA GLU A 77 15.59 -5.58 9.02
C GLU A 77 14.49 -6.16 9.90
N GLU A 78 13.50 -5.37 10.30
CA GLU A 78 12.34 -5.88 11.01
C GLU A 78 11.36 -6.58 10.06
N ILE A 79 11.15 -6.03 8.86
CA ILE A 79 10.33 -6.65 7.82
C ILE A 79 10.85 -8.05 7.48
N LYS A 80 12.17 -8.24 7.35
CA LYS A 80 12.79 -9.54 7.03
C LYS A 80 12.51 -10.66 8.05
N LYS A 81 12.07 -10.35 9.25
CA LYS A 81 11.73 -11.34 10.30
C LYS A 81 10.33 -11.93 10.10
N ASN A 82 9.58 -11.47 9.11
CA ASN A 82 8.21 -11.83 8.84
C ASN A 82 8.07 -12.63 7.55
N ASP A 83 6.92 -13.28 7.35
CA ASP A 83 6.59 -14.02 6.13
C ASP A 83 6.00 -13.09 5.06
N TRP A 84 5.19 -12.13 5.52
CA TRP A 84 4.46 -11.18 4.72
C TRP A 84 4.73 -9.74 5.15
N PHE A 85 4.70 -8.83 4.18
CA PHE A 85 4.65 -7.39 4.40
C PHE A 85 3.34 -6.85 3.82
N VAL A 86 2.69 -5.97 4.59
CA VAL A 86 1.44 -5.31 4.20
C VAL A 86 1.54 -3.82 4.46
N PHE A 87 1.26 -3.02 3.46
CA PHE A 87 1.04 -1.60 3.60
C PHE A 87 -0.46 -1.32 3.70
N ILE A 88 -0.85 -0.55 4.70
CA ILE A 88 -2.21 -0.02 4.89
C ILE A 88 -2.06 1.46 5.23
N ASP A 89 -2.77 2.35 4.53
CA ASP A 89 -2.74 3.79 4.84
C ASP A 89 -3.23 4.06 6.27
N ALA A 90 -2.72 5.13 6.87
CA ALA A 90 -3.00 5.49 8.28
C ALA A 90 -4.50 5.71 8.58
N ASP A 91 -5.25 6.14 7.59
CA ASP A 91 -6.69 6.41 7.66
C ASP A 91 -7.55 5.29 7.03
N ALA A 92 -6.94 4.18 6.61
CA ALA A 92 -7.62 3.00 6.13
C ALA A 92 -7.74 1.96 7.25
N LEU A 93 -8.96 1.79 7.78
CA LEU A 93 -9.22 0.94 8.94
C LEU A 93 -10.02 -0.30 8.56
N PRO A 94 -9.53 -1.53 8.85
CA PRO A 94 -10.36 -2.73 8.74
C PRO A 94 -11.60 -2.61 9.64
N VAL A 95 -12.78 -2.82 9.07
CA VAL A 95 -14.07 -2.76 9.77
C VAL A 95 -14.76 -4.13 9.85
N ALA A 96 -14.24 -5.11 9.12
CA ALA A 96 -14.69 -6.50 9.11
C ALA A 96 -13.48 -7.43 9.18
N THR A 97 -13.70 -8.64 9.71
CA THR A 97 -12.62 -9.62 9.85
C THR A 97 -12.20 -10.18 8.51
N ILE A 98 -10.89 -10.07 8.24
CA ILE A 98 -10.20 -10.76 7.15
C ILE A 98 -9.40 -11.87 7.81
N THR A 99 -9.81 -13.13 7.60
CA THR A 99 -9.14 -14.27 8.19
C THR A 99 -7.88 -14.68 7.41
N GLU A 100 -7.00 -15.45 8.05
CA GLU A 100 -5.82 -16.03 7.39
C GLU A 100 -6.19 -16.93 6.22
N GLU A 101 -7.24 -17.74 6.38
CA GLU A 101 -7.74 -18.64 5.34
C GLU A 101 -8.21 -17.82 4.13
N GLU A 102 -9.07 -16.83 4.35
CA GLU A 102 -9.56 -15.94 3.29
C GLU A 102 -8.41 -15.23 2.57
N PHE A 103 -7.47 -14.65 3.33
CA PHE A 103 -6.34 -13.92 2.77
C PHE A 103 -5.44 -14.84 1.94
N LEU A 104 -5.09 -16.03 2.46
CA LEU A 104 -4.22 -16.97 1.76
C LEU A 104 -4.91 -17.59 0.56
N ASP A 105 -6.17 -17.98 0.68
CA ASP A 105 -6.94 -18.53 -0.45
C ASP A 105 -7.03 -17.56 -1.61
N ARG A 106 -7.19 -16.27 -1.30
CA ARG A 106 -7.26 -15.22 -2.33
C ARG A 106 -5.88 -14.87 -2.89
N CYS A 107 -4.86 -14.72 -2.05
CA CYS A 107 -3.51 -14.38 -2.53
C CYS A 107 -2.80 -15.53 -3.25
N CYS A 108 -3.06 -16.77 -2.87
CA CYS A 108 -2.27 -17.92 -3.31
C CYS A 108 -3.08 -18.94 -4.10
N GLY A 109 -4.42 -18.91 -4.01
CA GLY A 109 -5.27 -19.96 -4.55
C GLY A 109 -4.93 -21.33 -3.97
N ALA A 110 -5.10 -22.39 -4.75
CA ALA A 110 -4.73 -23.75 -4.37
C ALA A 110 -3.20 -24.01 -4.41
N ASP A 111 -2.42 -23.09 -4.97
CA ASP A 111 -0.95 -23.17 -5.05
C ASP A 111 -0.30 -22.01 -4.31
N THR A 112 0.04 -22.26 -3.04
CA THR A 112 0.64 -21.28 -2.13
C THR A 112 2.00 -20.72 -2.57
N ASN A 113 2.52 -21.13 -3.73
CA ASN A 113 3.85 -20.71 -4.20
C ASN A 113 3.82 -19.66 -5.33
N GLN A 114 2.66 -19.34 -5.92
CA GLN A 114 2.64 -18.66 -7.22
C GLN A 114 2.35 -17.16 -7.21
N VAL A 115 1.72 -16.57 -6.21
CA VAL A 115 1.45 -15.12 -6.24
C VAL A 115 2.13 -14.39 -5.10
N PRO A 116 3.29 -13.77 -5.37
CA PRO A 116 4.10 -13.15 -4.32
C PRO A 116 3.63 -11.77 -3.89
N LEU A 117 2.79 -11.10 -4.69
CA LEU A 117 2.33 -9.72 -4.46
C LEU A 117 0.81 -9.61 -4.52
N PHE A 118 0.27 -8.58 -3.88
CA PHE A 118 -1.14 -8.24 -3.99
C PHE A 118 -1.37 -6.72 -3.96
N GLY A 119 -2.49 -6.30 -4.55
CA GLY A 119 -3.03 -4.96 -4.46
C GLY A 119 -4.54 -4.98 -4.52
N VAL A 120 -5.17 -3.84 -4.30
CA VAL A 120 -6.64 -3.68 -4.32
C VAL A 120 -7.07 -2.93 -5.56
N HIS A 121 -8.09 -3.42 -6.27
CA HIS A 121 -8.65 -2.72 -7.42
C HIS A 121 -9.28 -1.40 -6.96
N HIS A 122 -8.88 -0.31 -7.56
CA HIS A 122 -9.41 1.02 -7.23
C HIS A 122 -10.91 1.08 -7.52
N PRO A 123 -11.76 1.44 -6.55
CA PRO A 123 -13.22 1.37 -6.68
C PRO A 123 -13.76 2.21 -7.84
N CYS A 124 -13.22 3.38 -8.11
CA CYS A 124 -13.66 4.19 -9.25
C CYS A 124 -13.46 3.51 -10.60
N HIS A 125 -12.34 2.79 -10.77
CA HIS A 125 -12.08 2.01 -11.98
C HIS A 125 -12.96 0.77 -12.06
N TYR A 126 -13.12 0.06 -10.96
CA TYR A 126 -13.96 -1.14 -10.86
C TYR A 126 -15.43 -0.81 -11.17
N LEU A 127 -15.98 0.22 -10.56
CA LEU A 127 -17.38 0.65 -10.73
C LEU A 127 -17.62 1.43 -12.03
N LYS A 128 -16.58 1.67 -12.83
CA LYS A 128 -16.65 2.49 -14.07
C LYS A 128 -17.33 3.85 -13.82
N MET A 129 -16.94 4.50 -12.73
CA MET A 129 -17.51 5.78 -12.33
C MET A 129 -17.31 6.86 -13.41
N PRO A 130 -18.18 7.88 -13.46
CA PRO A 130 -18.05 8.97 -14.43
C PRO A 130 -16.66 9.64 -14.39
N PRO A 131 -16.14 10.15 -15.52
CA PRO A 131 -14.78 10.71 -15.60
C PRO A 131 -14.46 11.81 -14.58
N HIS A 132 -15.43 12.61 -14.16
CA HIS A 132 -15.23 13.65 -13.14
C HIS A 132 -15.05 13.09 -11.72
N LEU A 133 -15.46 11.84 -11.48
CA LEU A 133 -15.23 11.09 -10.24
C LEU A 133 -14.00 10.17 -10.37
N GLN A 134 -13.58 9.89 -11.60
CA GLN A 134 -12.38 9.10 -11.92
C GLN A 134 -11.10 9.96 -11.93
N GLY A 135 -11.17 11.23 -11.53
CA GLY A 135 -10.00 12.10 -11.45
C GLY A 135 -8.89 11.57 -10.53
N THR A 136 -9.26 10.62 -9.68
CA THR A 136 -8.36 9.74 -8.92
C THR A 136 -8.08 8.48 -9.74
N GLY A 137 -6.86 7.99 -9.74
CA GLY A 137 -6.51 6.78 -10.45
C GLY A 137 -6.31 6.98 -11.95
N ALA A 138 -5.82 8.13 -12.36
CA ALA A 138 -5.39 8.34 -13.73
C ALA A 138 -3.95 7.87 -13.94
N TYR A 139 -3.66 7.36 -15.13
CA TYR A 139 -2.32 6.91 -15.48
C TYR A 139 -1.39 8.08 -15.82
N GLU A 140 -0.11 7.94 -15.48
CA GLU A 140 0.92 8.90 -15.88
C GLU A 140 1.17 8.84 -17.39
N THR A 141 1.08 10.00 -18.05
CA THR A 141 1.26 10.11 -19.51
C THR A 141 2.52 10.87 -19.92
N ASN A 142 3.31 11.33 -18.95
CA ASN A 142 4.60 11.93 -19.22
C ASN A 142 5.61 10.82 -19.59
N GLU A 143 6.01 10.76 -20.86
CA GLU A 143 6.95 9.76 -21.38
C GLU A 143 8.33 9.76 -20.68
N LYS A 144 8.67 10.81 -19.94
CA LYS A 144 9.93 10.90 -19.21
C LYS A 144 9.84 10.29 -17.80
N SER A 145 8.64 10.03 -17.29
CA SER A 145 8.43 9.41 -15.98
C SER A 145 8.68 7.91 -16.04
N GLU A 146 9.24 7.37 -14.97
CA GLU A 146 9.37 5.93 -14.77
C GLU A 146 8.00 5.22 -14.64
N ALA A 147 6.94 5.99 -14.36
CA ALA A 147 5.56 5.50 -14.25
C ALA A 147 4.73 5.66 -15.52
N TYR A 148 5.35 6.00 -16.65
CA TYR A 148 4.66 6.27 -17.91
C TYR A 148 3.81 5.09 -18.40
N PHE A 149 2.59 5.41 -18.85
CA PHE A 149 1.70 4.51 -19.58
C PHE A 149 1.35 5.09 -20.95
N ASP A 150 1.42 4.23 -21.97
CA ASP A 150 0.85 4.56 -23.26
C ASP A 150 -0.67 4.49 -23.18
N VAL A 151 -1.34 5.61 -23.43
CA VAL A 151 -2.81 5.74 -23.39
C VAL A 151 -3.54 4.82 -24.38
N SER A 152 -2.84 4.31 -25.40
CA SER A 152 -3.41 3.37 -26.37
C SER A 152 -3.50 1.94 -25.85
N THR A 153 -2.81 1.62 -24.75
CA THR A 153 -2.66 0.28 -24.19
C THR A 153 -2.86 0.23 -22.69
N LEU A 154 -3.78 1.03 -22.15
CA LEU A 154 -4.04 1.08 -20.72
C LEU A 154 -4.54 -0.27 -20.19
N PRO A 155 -4.05 -0.69 -19.01
CA PRO A 155 -4.49 -1.93 -18.40
C PRO A 155 -5.95 -1.84 -17.93
N PRO A 156 -6.66 -3.00 -17.85
CA PRO A 156 -8.04 -3.03 -17.39
C PRO A 156 -8.20 -2.83 -15.88
N VAL A 157 -7.10 -2.94 -15.13
CA VAL A 157 -7.06 -2.82 -13.67
C VAL A 157 -6.21 -1.62 -13.29
N TYR A 158 -6.72 -0.81 -12.37
CA TYR A 158 -5.98 0.23 -11.68
C TYR A 158 -6.00 -0.08 -10.18
N TRP A 159 -4.82 -0.18 -9.56
CA TRP A 159 -4.68 -0.51 -8.15
C TRP A 159 -4.60 0.73 -7.28
N GLN A 160 -5.33 0.71 -6.17
CA GLN A 160 -5.31 1.76 -5.16
C GLN A 160 -4.04 1.68 -4.32
N GLY A 161 -3.41 2.83 -4.05
CA GLY A 161 -2.16 2.90 -3.30
C GLY A 161 -2.27 2.67 -1.80
N CYS A 162 -3.49 2.55 -1.25
CA CYS A 162 -3.73 2.50 0.19
C CYS A 162 -3.61 1.10 0.82
N PHE A 163 -3.69 0.02 0.03
CA PHE A 163 -3.57 -1.36 0.52
C PHE A 163 -2.86 -2.25 -0.49
N TRP A 164 -1.67 -2.65 -0.18
CA TRP A 164 -0.83 -3.53 -1.01
C TRP A 164 0.21 -4.26 -0.18
N GLY A 165 0.83 -5.27 -0.76
CA GLY A 165 1.88 -6.01 -0.08
C GLY A 165 2.28 -7.28 -0.80
N GLY A 166 2.85 -8.22 -0.04
CA GLY A 166 3.26 -9.51 -0.57
C GLY A 166 4.14 -10.31 0.38
N LYS A 167 4.63 -11.44 -0.11
CA LYS A 167 5.70 -12.20 0.56
C LYS A 167 6.92 -11.30 0.71
N VAL A 168 7.56 -11.34 1.88
CA VAL A 168 8.63 -10.40 2.24
C VAL A 168 9.73 -10.26 1.17
N PRO A 169 10.27 -11.33 0.54
CA PRO A 169 11.29 -11.15 -0.50
C PRO A 169 10.78 -10.32 -1.69
N SER A 170 9.56 -10.56 -2.14
CA SER A 170 8.96 -9.88 -3.30
C SER A 170 8.54 -8.45 -2.97
N ALA A 171 7.98 -8.23 -1.78
CA ALA A 171 7.62 -6.90 -1.29
C ALA A 171 8.86 -6.01 -1.13
N LEU A 172 9.96 -6.54 -0.59
CA LEU A 172 11.21 -5.79 -0.48
C LEU A 172 11.82 -5.48 -1.84
N ALA A 173 11.77 -6.41 -2.79
CA ALA A 173 12.23 -6.15 -4.16
C ALA A 173 11.37 -5.06 -4.85
N MET A 174 10.05 -5.08 -4.64
CA MET A 174 9.14 -4.04 -5.10
C MET A 174 9.49 -2.68 -4.49
N ILE A 175 9.67 -2.62 -3.17
CA ILE A 175 10.00 -1.37 -2.45
C ILE A 175 11.32 -0.78 -2.96
N ASP A 176 12.35 -1.61 -3.16
CA ASP A 176 13.66 -1.16 -3.68
C ASP A 176 13.52 -0.58 -5.10
N GLU A 177 12.81 -1.28 -5.98
CA GLU A 177 12.61 -0.83 -7.36
C GLU A 177 11.78 0.45 -7.42
N LEU A 178 10.70 0.55 -6.63
CA LEU A 178 9.84 1.72 -6.61
C LEU A 178 10.55 2.95 -6.01
N GLN A 179 11.35 2.76 -4.97
CA GLN A 179 12.22 3.83 -4.46
C GLN A 179 13.15 4.34 -5.55
N ALA A 180 13.85 3.43 -6.25
CA ALA A 180 14.76 3.80 -7.32
C ALA A 180 14.07 4.53 -8.49
N ARG A 181 12.83 4.15 -8.83
CA ARG A 181 12.02 4.85 -9.86
C ARG A 181 11.65 6.27 -9.42
N VAL A 182 11.19 6.43 -8.19
CA VAL A 182 10.89 7.75 -7.61
C VAL A 182 12.13 8.63 -7.61
N ASP A 183 13.28 8.10 -7.20
CA ASP A 183 14.54 8.86 -7.18
C ASP A 183 14.93 9.33 -8.59
N ARG A 184 14.85 8.44 -9.61
CA ARG A 184 15.13 8.80 -11.01
C ARG A 184 14.14 9.83 -11.58
N ASP A 185 12.87 9.79 -11.17
CA ASP A 185 11.89 10.80 -11.57
C ASP A 185 12.21 12.16 -10.90
N LEU A 186 12.53 12.16 -9.60
CA LEU A 186 12.93 13.38 -8.88
C LEU A 186 14.21 14.02 -9.44
N GLU A 187 15.19 13.21 -9.90
CA GLU A 187 16.38 13.73 -10.59
C GLU A 187 16.05 14.48 -11.90
N LYS A 188 14.89 14.18 -12.48
CA LYS A 188 14.36 14.84 -13.69
C LYS A 188 13.33 15.94 -13.37
N ASP A 189 13.17 16.33 -12.09
CA ASP A 189 12.11 17.23 -11.61
C ASP A 189 10.69 16.72 -11.95
N ILE A 190 10.49 15.39 -11.95
CA ILE A 190 9.19 14.77 -12.23
C ILE A 190 8.60 14.25 -10.90
N VAL A 191 7.36 14.63 -10.65
CA VAL A 191 6.48 14.04 -9.64
C VAL A 191 5.34 13.37 -10.41
N ALA A 192 5.26 12.04 -10.34
CA ALA A 192 4.21 11.28 -11.02
C ALA A 192 2.81 11.71 -10.57
N LEU A 193 1.83 11.62 -11.46
CA LEU A 193 0.49 12.22 -11.32
C LEU A 193 -0.20 11.90 -9.98
N TRP A 194 -0.21 10.62 -9.56
CA TRP A 194 -0.71 10.16 -8.26
C TRP A 194 0.42 9.55 -7.43
N HIS A 195 1.59 10.18 -7.51
CA HIS A 195 2.76 9.92 -6.69
C HIS A 195 3.16 8.44 -6.67
N ASP A 196 3.15 7.83 -5.49
CA ASP A 196 3.47 6.42 -5.27
C ASP A 196 2.45 5.47 -5.91
N GLU A 197 1.15 5.83 -5.91
CA GLU A 197 0.09 4.99 -6.50
C GLU A 197 0.33 4.76 -8.00
N THR A 198 0.74 5.78 -8.74
CA THR A 198 1.06 5.64 -10.16
C THR A 198 2.30 4.76 -10.38
N GLN A 199 3.30 4.87 -9.51
CA GLN A 199 4.49 4.02 -9.55
C GLN A 199 4.13 2.55 -9.25
N ILE A 200 3.26 2.30 -8.26
CA ILE A 200 2.73 0.96 -7.93
C ILE A 200 1.99 0.37 -9.13
N ASN A 201 1.11 1.16 -9.76
CA ASN A 201 0.34 0.71 -10.92
C ASN A 201 1.26 0.29 -12.08
N LYS A 202 2.31 1.07 -12.37
CA LYS A 202 3.28 0.71 -13.40
C LYS A 202 4.02 -0.57 -13.08
N TYR A 203 4.45 -0.72 -11.83
CA TYR A 203 5.15 -1.92 -11.35
C TYR A 203 4.28 -3.17 -11.45
N PHE A 204 3.02 -3.08 -11.01
CA PHE A 204 2.06 -4.19 -11.05
C PHE A 204 1.68 -4.57 -12.47
N TYR A 205 1.47 -3.59 -13.33
CA TYR A 205 1.19 -3.85 -14.75
C TYR A 205 2.31 -4.63 -15.44
N GLU A 206 3.56 -4.29 -15.17
CA GLU A 206 4.72 -4.99 -15.72
C GLU A 206 4.87 -6.43 -15.19
N ARG A 207 4.15 -6.77 -14.12
CA ARG A 207 4.22 -8.04 -13.39
C ARG A 207 2.83 -8.62 -13.09
N GLU A 208 1.86 -8.38 -13.96
CA GLU A 208 0.45 -8.72 -13.72
C GLU A 208 0.20 -10.19 -13.32
N PHE A 209 1.05 -11.11 -13.79
CA PHE A 209 0.96 -12.54 -13.44
C PHE A 209 1.46 -12.84 -12.01
N ASP A 210 2.19 -11.93 -11.39
CA ASP A 210 2.75 -12.06 -10.05
C ASP A 210 1.93 -11.31 -9.00
N VAL A 211 0.81 -10.68 -9.40
CA VAL A 211 -0.01 -9.83 -8.54
C VAL A 211 -1.43 -10.36 -8.43
N HIS A 212 -1.83 -10.71 -7.21
CA HIS A 212 -3.23 -10.94 -6.91
C HIS A 212 -3.97 -9.61 -6.76
N THR A 213 -5.13 -9.48 -7.38
CA THR A 213 -5.97 -8.29 -7.26
C THR A 213 -7.18 -8.57 -6.39
N PHE A 214 -7.19 -8.00 -5.19
CA PHE A 214 -8.37 -7.97 -4.34
C PHE A 214 -9.43 -7.04 -4.93
N GLY A 215 -10.70 -7.34 -4.67
CA GLY A 215 -11.80 -6.44 -5.01
C GLY A 215 -11.78 -5.14 -4.19
N PRO A 216 -12.52 -4.11 -4.63
CA PRO A 216 -12.54 -2.80 -3.98
C PRO A 216 -13.07 -2.84 -2.54
N GLU A 217 -13.80 -3.88 -2.15
CA GLU A 217 -14.32 -4.09 -0.79
C GLU A 217 -13.23 -4.15 0.28
N TYR A 218 -11.97 -4.40 -0.12
CA TYR A 218 -10.82 -4.42 0.79
C TYR A 218 -10.25 -3.03 1.11
N ALA A 219 -10.65 -2.01 0.35
CA ALA A 219 -10.22 -0.62 0.56
C ALA A 219 -11.21 0.36 -0.06
N TYR A 220 -12.48 0.27 0.38
CA TYR A 220 -13.57 1.08 -0.15
C TYR A 220 -13.74 2.36 0.66
N PRO A 221 -13.55 3.57 0.08
CA PRO A 221 -13.76 4.82 0.79
C PRO A 221 -15.24 5.07 1.10
N GLU A 222 -15.58 5.40 2.35
CA GLU A 222 -16.96 5.72 2.76
C GLU A 222 -17.61 6.82 1.90
N VAL A 223 -16.81 7.77 1.41
CA VAL A 223 -17.30 8.85 0.54
C VAL A 223 -17.97 8.32 -0.74
N PHE A 224 -17.73 7.08 -1.12
CA PHE A 224 -18.31 6.46 -2.30
C PHE A 224 -19.64 5.77 -2.06
N ASP A 225 -20.09 5.62 -0.81
CA ASP A 225 -21.38 4.99 -0.48
C ASP A 225 -22.57 5.66 -1.17
N GLN A 226 -22.45 6.95 -1.47
CA GLN A 226 -23.47 7.70 -2.20
C GLN A 226 -23.60 7.33 -3.69
N TYR A 227 -22.66 6.51 -4.22
CA TYR A 227 -22.62 6.10 -5.65
C TYR A 227 -22.88 4.62 -5.84
N CYS A 228 -23.15 3.86 -4.77
CA CYS A 228 -23.46 2.41 -4.80
C CYS A 228 -24.97 2.09 -4.71
#